data_e922432a033a780faefa8ee899d64fc4
#
_entry.id   e922432a033a780faefa8ee899d64fc4
#
_cell.length_a   1.000
_cell.length_b   1.000
_cell.length_c   1.000
_cell.angle_alpha   90.00
_cell.angle_beta   90.00
_cell.angle_gamma   90.00
#
_symmetry.space_group_name_H-M   'P 1'
#
loop_
_entity.id
_entity.type
_entity.pdbx_description
1 polymer ?
#
loop_
_entity_poly.entity_id
_entity_poly.type
_entity_poly.pdbx_seq_one_letter_code
_entity_poly.pdbx_strand_id
1 'polypeptide(L)'
;MTSQTRSGPFPRVTRRSALGLGLAVAGVAVGGCAFNNPLSEEQTPAARATPDLEPDVAVAVAGVTLVRGALAAVTATGQSHPALGGRLAGLVAMHQAHLSALVDAVPHGVDTSATGPAYVVPPRPAAALAGLGTVEHSVHDGLVGLAMRAQSGPFARLLGSMAAAVSQQLRVLGR
;
A
#
# COMPACT_ATOMS: atom_id res chain seq x y z
N MET A 1 -36.58 11.59 -52.82
CA MET A 1 -36.10 12.54 -51.81
C MET A 1 -35.13 11.77 -50.91
N THR A 2 -33.87 11.87 -51.23
CA THR A 2 -32.74 11.11 -50.57
C THR A 2 -31.98 12.09 -49.70
N SER A 3 -32.05 11.93 -48.37
CA SER A 3 -31.28 12.72 -47.43
C SER A 3 -29.94 12.02 -47.12
N GLN A 4 -28.88 12.57 -47.60
CA GLN A 4 -27.53 12.17 -47.26
C GLN A 4 -27.12 12.76 -45.89
N THR A 5 -26.85 11.90 -44.91
CA THR A 5 -26.23 12.29 -43.64
C THR A 5 -24.72 12.30 -43.77
N ARG A 6 -24.15 13.48 -43.71
CA ARG A 6 -22.71 13.76 -43.81
C ARG A 6 -22.05 13.45 -42.47
N SER A 7 -21.28 12.36 -42.39
CA SER A 7 -20.41 12.05 -41.23
C SER A 7 -19.13 12.89 -41.35
N GLY A 8 -18.89 13.80 -40.41
CA GLY A 8 -17.65 14.57 -40.30
C GLY A 8 -16.55 13.77 -39.59
N PRO A 9 -15.29 13.94 -39.99
CA PRO A 9 -14.17 13.25 -39.33
C PRO A 9 -13.80 13.92 -38.00
N PHE A 10 -13.74 13.11 -36.94
CA PHE A 10 -13.23 13.54 -35.65
C PHE A 10 -11.70 13.70 -35.71
N PRO A 11 -11.11 14.78 -35.14
CA PRO A 11 -9.66 14.96 -35.11
C PRO A 11 -9.04 13.96 -34.10
N ARG A 12 -8.08 13.19 -34.60
CA ARG A 12 -7.21 12.35 -33.80
C ARG A 12 -6.21 13.23 -33.04
N VAL A 13 -6.35 13.35 -31.73
CA VAL A 13 -5.36 14.00 -30.87
C VAL A 13 -4.17 13.07 -30.67
N THR A 14 -3.07 13.35 -31.35
CA THR A 14 -1.78 12.68 -31.17
C THR A 14 -1.10 13.20 -29.91
N ARG A 15 -0.88 12.31 -28.95
CA ARG A 15 -0.07 12.55 -27.75
C ARG A 15 1.43 12.50 -28.10
N ARG A 16 1.94 13.53 -28.74
CA ARG A 16 3.39 13.74 -28.88
C ARG A 16 3.62 15.25 -29.00
N SER A 17 4.00 15.87 -27.87
CA SER A 17 4.82 17.09 -27.83
C SER A 17 4.74 17.69 -26.42
N ALA A 18 5.63 17.30 -25.50
CA ALA A 18 6.08 18.11 -24.40
C ALA A 18 7.41 17.54 -23.88
N LEU A 19 8.44 17.65 -24.71
CA LEU A 19 9.84 17.64 -24.27
C LEU A 19 10.38 18.99 -24.68
N GLY A 20 10.61 19.85 -23.74
CA GLY A 20 11.18 21.17 -23.98
C GLY A 20 11.71 21.81 -22.72
N LEU A 21 13.02 21.76 -22.61
CA LEU A 21 13.92 22.76 -22.04
C LEU A 21 13.71 23.27 -20.61
N GLY A 22 14.78 23.21 -19.86
CA GLY A 22 14.97 24.27 -18.91
C GLY A 22 16.02 24.03 -17.85
N LEU A 23 17.22 24.37 -18.17
CA LEU A 23 18.21 25.16 -17.43
C LEU A 23 18.78 24.59 -16.11
N ALA A 24 20.07 24.38 -16.25
CA ALA A 24 21.06 24.30 -15.18
C ALA A 24 21.07 25.57 -14.31
N VAL A 25 21.11 25.40 -13.01
CA VAL A 25 21.65 26.41 -12.08
C VAL A 25 22.74 25.74 -11.26
N ALA A 26 23.93 26.29 -11.44
CA ALA A 26 25.15 25.93 -10.75
C ALA A 26 25.12 26.37 -9.28
N GLY A 27 25.68 25.54 -8.48
CA GLY A 27 26.27 25.53 -7.23
C GLY A 27 26.39 26.71 -6.32
N VAL A 28 26.45 26.47 -5.06
CA VAL A 28 27.45 27.05 -4.13
C VAL A 28 27.67 26.03 -3.03
N ALA A 29 28.86 25.46 -2.98
CA ALA A 29 29.37 24.71 -1.85
C ALA A 29 29.69 25.71 -0.71
N VAL A 30 28.97 25.63 0.40
CA VAL A 30 29.39 26.26 1.65
C VAL A 30 29.96 25.16 2.55
N GLY A 31 31.27 25.14 2.66
CA GLY A 31 32.01 24.33 3.60
C GLY A 31 31.69 24.77 5.04
N GLY A 32 31.04 23.91 5.78
CA GLY A 32 30.83 24.03 7.23
C GLY A 32 31.93 23.27 7.95
N CYS A 33 32.83 24.00 8.65
CA CYS A 33 33.85 23.44 9.52
C CYS A 33 33.22 22.66 10.67
N ALA A 34 33.52 21.39 10.76
CA ALA A 34 33.22 20.58 11.92
C ALA A 34 34.12 21.00 13.08
N PHE A 35 33.56 21.67 14.08
CA PHE A 35 34.23 21.89 15.38
C PHE A 35 34.08 20.59 16.19
N ASN A 36 35.14 19.79 16.29
CA ASN A 36 35.24 18.73 17.26
C ASN A 36 35.32 19.35 18.68
N ASN A 37 34.30 19.12 19.48
CA ASN A 37 34.30 19.46 20.87
C ASN A 37 35.01 18.36 21.70
N PRO A 38 36.16 18.64 22.38
CA PRO A 38 36.93 17.60 23.09
C PRO A 38 36.36 17.24 24.48
N LEU A 39 35.16 17.65 24.82
CA LEU A 39 34.53 17.38 26.13
C LEU A 39 33.27 16.49 25.94
N SER A 40 33.39 15.41 25.18
CA SER A 40 32.33 14.40 25.14
C SER A 40 32.45 13.51 26.39
N GLU A 41 31.64 13.78 27.38
CA GLU A 41 31.39 12.87 28.50
C GLU A 41 30.97 11.51 27.98
N GLU A 42 31.50 10.48 28.63
CA GLU A 42 31.16 9.07 28.41
C GLU A 42 29.66 8.87 28.32
N GLN A 43 29.16 8.72 27.10
CA GLN A 43 27.75 8.40 26.89
C GLN A 43 27.51 6.96 27.35
N THR A 44 26.87 6.82 28.51
CA THR A 44 26.14 5.59 28.90
C THR A 44 25.34 5.13 27.66
N PRO A 45 25.38 3.82 27.28
CA PRO A 45 24.61 3.36 26.15
C PRO A 45 23.13 3.58 26.40
N ALA A 46 22.63 4.71 25.93
CA ALA A 46 21.21 5.00 25.90
C ALA A 46 20.52 3.83 25.15
N ALA A 47 19.47 3.30 25.76
CA ALA A 47 18.60 2.34 25.11
C ALA A 47 18.38 2.82 23.67
N ARG A 48 18.67 1.95 22.68
CA ARG A 48 18.49 2.26 21.26
C ARG A 48 17.08 2.83 21.08
N ALA A 49 16.96 4.13 20.99
CA ALA A 49 15.73 4.75 20.51
C ALA A 49 15.45 4.12 19.15
N THR A 50 14.27 3.58 18.98
CA THR A 50 13.79 3.12 17.67
C THR A 50 13.96 4.32 16.74
N PRO A 51 14.74 4.23 15.65
CA PRO A 51 14.93 5.38 14.78
C PRO A 51 13.55 5.84 14.29
N ASP A 52 13.28 7.15 14.42
CA ASP A 52 12.07 7.74 13.84
C ASP A 52 12.12 7.49 12.33
N LEU A 53 11.19 6.66 11.84
CA LEU A 53 11.07 6.36 10.42
C LEU A 53 10.57 7.60 9.70
N GLU A 54 11.10 7.85 8.49
CA GLU A 54 10.50 8.81 7.57
C GLU A 54 8.97 8.55 7.44
N PRO A 55 8.12 9.59 7.40
CA PRO A 55 6.67 9.43 7.47
C PRO A 55 6.09 8.43 6.47
N ASP A 56 6.54 8.44 5.21
CA ASP A 56 6.06 7.49 4.20
C ASP A 56 6.59 6.08 4.44
N VAL A 57 7.76 5.92 5.03
CA VAL A 57 8.29 4.60 5.44
C VAL A 57 7.44 4.03 6.58
N ALA A 58 7.09 4.86 7.57
CA ALA A 58 6.21 4.44 8.65
C ALA A 58 4.82 4.02 8.13
N VAL A 59 4.28 4.76 7.15
CA VAL A 59 3.01 4.44 6.47
C VAL A 59 3.14 3.11 5.70
N ALA A 60 4.26 2.88 4.99
CA ALA A 60 4.49 1.63 4.26
C ALA A 60 4.58 0.42 5.20
N VAL A 61 5.33 0.52 6.30
CA VAL A 61 5.43 -0.54 7.32
C VAL A 61 4.06 -0.87 7.92
N ALA A 62 3.27 0.15 8.25
CA ALA A 62 1.90 -0.05 8.74
C ALA A 62 1.02 -0.75 7.68
N GLY A 63 1.15 -0.38 6.41
CA GLY A 63 0.47 -1.02 5.29
C GLY A 63 0.87 -2.50 5.14
N VAL A 64 2.16 -2.81 5.24
CA VAL A 64 2.68 -4.21 5.22
C VAL A 64 2.03 -5.02 6.33
N THR A 65 2.00 -4.51 7.56
CA THR A 65 1.39 -5.20 8.71
C THR A 65 -0.09 -5.47 8.50
N LEU A 66 -0.82 -4.46 8.01
CA LEU A 66 -2.26 -4.53 7.74
C LEU A 66 -2.58 -5.60 6.68
N VAL A 67 -1.92 -5.53 5.52
CA VAL A 67 -2.16 -6.45 4.40
C VAL A 67 -1.70 -7.87 4.71
N ARG A 68 -0.59 -8.03 5.46
CA ARG A 68 -0.14 -9.34 5.93
C ARG A 68 -1.17 -10.00 6.85
N GLY A 69 -1.77 -9.24 7.76
CA GLY A 69 -2.84 -9.73 8.63
C GLY A 69 -4.06 -10.22 7.83
N ALA A 70 -4.47 -9.47 6.80
CA ALA A 70 -5.56 -9.86 5.91
C ALA A 70 -5.22 -11.15 5.13
N LEU A 71 -4.05 -11.21 4.53
CA LEU A 71 -3.59 -12.42 3.81
C LEU A 71 -3.58 -13.65 4.71
N ALA A 72 -3.12 -13.51 5.95
CA ALA A 72 -3.15 -14.58 6.94
C ALA A 72 -4.59 -15.03 7.26
N ALA A 73 -5.53 -14.09 7.45
CA ALA A 73 -6.93 -14.39 7.73
C ALA A 73 -7.60 -15.14 6.56
N VAL A 74 -7.40 -14.68 5.32
CA VAL A 74 -7.92 -15.33 4.11
C VAL A 74 -7.34 -16.73 3.95
N THR A 75 -6.03 -16.89 4.14
CA THR A 75 -5.33 -18.18 4.03
C THR A 75 -5.81 -19.17 5.09
N ALA A 76 -5.90 -18.75 6.36
CA ALA A 76 -6.41 -19.57 7.46
C ALA A 76 -7.86 -20.00 7.20
N THR A 77 -8.69 -19.11 6.65
CA THR A 77 -10.08 -19.43 6.29
C THR A 77 -10.14 -20.47 5.19
N GLY A 78 -9.33 -20.35 4.14
CA GLY A 78 -9.26 -21.33 3.06
C GLY A 78 -8.77 -22.71 3.53
N GLN A 79 -7.82 -22.75 4.48
CA GLN A 79 -7.34 -23.99 5.09
C GLN A 79 -8.41 -24.66 5.97
N SER A 80 -9.14 -23.88 6.76
CA SER A 80 -10.21 -24.39 7.62
C SER A 80 -11.47 -24.78 6.85
N HIS A 81 -11.71 -24.15 5.69
CA HIS A 81 -12.88 -24.37 4.84
C HIS A 81 -12.45 -24.57 3.37
N PRO A 82 -11.89 -25.73 2.98
CA PRO A 82 -11.36 -25.95 1.63
C PRO A 82 -12.37 -25.72 0.49
N ALA A 83 -13.66 -25.93 0.75
CA ALA A 83 -14.73 -25.66 -0.21
C ALA A 83 -14.85 -24.16 -0.60
N LEU A 84 -14.31 -23.25 0.20
CA LEU A 84 -14.26 -21.81 -0.09
C LEU A 84 -13.04 -21.41 -0.93
N GLY A 85 -12.08 -22.31 -1.15
CA GLY A 85 -10.79 -22.01 -1.79
C GLY A 85 -10.92 -21.27 -3.12
N GLY A 86 -11.79 -21.73 -4.00
CA GLY A 86 -12.02 -21.07 -5.29
C GLY A 86 -12.58 -19.64 -5.16
N ARG A 87 -13.44 -19.42 -4.16
CA ARG A 87 -14.03 -18.12 -3.87
C ARG A 87 -13.02 -17.15 -3.25
N LEU A 88 -12.05 -17.65 -2.49
CA LEU A 88 -11.02 -16.87 -1.80
C LEU A 88 -9.77 -16.63 -2.65
N ALA A 89 -9.59 -17.34 -3.78
CA ALA A 89 -8.39 -17.26 -4.60
C ALA A 89 -8.08 -15.82 -5.07
N GLY A 90 -9.11 -15.05 -5.45
CA GLY A 90 -8.97 -13.66 -5.86
C GLY A 90 -8.47 -12.75 -4.73
N LEU A 91 -8.94 -12.95 -3.50
CA LEU A 91 -8.47 -12.23 -2.31
C LEU A 91 -7.01 -12.55 -2.00
N VAL A 92 -6.63 -13.83 -2.03
CA VAL A 92 -5.24 -14.26 -1.83
C VAL A 92 -4.32 -13.58 -2.83
N ALA A 93 -4.64 -13.67 -4.13
CA ALA A 93 -3.82 -13.07 -5.19
C ALA A 93 -3.71 -11.55 -5.04
N MET A 94 -4.80 -10.86 -4.74
CA MET A 94 -4.82 -9.42 -4.50
C MET A 94 -3.93 -9.03 -3.34
N HIS A 95 -4.07 -9.67 -2.17
CA HIS A 95 -3.25 -9.33 -1.01
C HIS A 95 -1.77 -9.67 -1.20
N GLN A 96 -1.44 -10.73 -1.93
CA GLN A 96 -0.06 -11.05 -2.30
C GLN A 96 0.56 -9.92 -3.15
N ALA A 97 -0.17 -9.44 -4.16
CA ALA A 97 0.28 -8.33 -4.99
C ALA A 97 0.42 -7.02 -4.19
N HIS A 98 -0.53 -6.72 -3.30
CA HIS A 98 -0.46 -5.55 -2.41
C HIS A 98 0.74 -5.64 -1.48
N LEU A 99 0.96 -6.81 -0.86
CA LEU A 99 2.08 -7.03 0.05
C LEU A 99 3.42 -6.85 -0.66
N SER A 100 3.58 -7.40 -1.87
CA SER A 100 4.79 -7.21 -2.67
C SER A 100 5.05 -5.72 -2.93
N ALA A 101 4.06 -4.99 -3.42
CA ALA A 101 4.22 -3.57 -3.73
C ALA A 101 4.54 -2.71 -2.50
N LEU A 102 4.00 -3.06 -1.32
CA LEU A 102 4.29 -2.35 -0.07
C LEU A 102 5.69 -2.67 0.45
N VAL A 103 6.13 -3.94 0.37
CA VAL A 103 7.49 -4.34 0.75
C VAL A 103 8.52 -3.67 -0.14
N ASP A 104 8.26 -3.59 -1.45
CA ASP A 104 9.15 -2.93 -2.41
C ASP A 104 9.25 -1.40 -2.16
N ALA A 105 8.23 -0.80 -1.52
CA ALA A 105 8.24 0.60 -1.13
C ALA A 105 9.02 0.88 0.17
N VAL A 106 9.36 -0.14 0.95
CA VAL A 106 10.13 0.00 2.20
C VAL A 106 11.62 -0.08 1.91
N PRO A 107 12.45 0.85 2.41
CA PRO A 107 13.89 0.81 2.26
C PRO A 107 14.51 -0.46 2.87
N HIS A 108 15.61 -0.93 2.29
CA HIS A 108 16.34 -2.08 2.81
C HIS A 108 16.80 -1.85 4.26
N GLY A 109 16.67 -2.88 5.09
CA GLY A 109 17.07 -2.85 6.50
C GLY A 109 16.00 -2.34 7.46
N VAL A 110 14.85 -1.87 6.97
CA VAL A 110 13.71 -1.55 7.83
C VAL A 110 12.95 -2.84 8.18
N ASP A 111 12.66 -3.02 9.47
CA ASP A 111 11.93 -4.20 9.94
C ASP A 111 10.45 -4.12 9.54
N THR A 112 10.02 -5.11 8.79
CA THR A 112 8.62 -5.30 8.37
C THR A 112 8.03 -6.59 8.94
N SER A 113 8.67 -7.22 9.93
CA SER A 113 8.27 -8.53 10.46
C SER A 113 7.01 -8.46 11.34
N ALA A 114 6.60 -7.28 11.77
CA ALA A 114 5.44 -7.10 12.63
C ALA A 114 4.19 -7.76 12.03
N THR A 115 3.50 -8.53 12.87
CA THR A 115 2.23 -9.19 12.53
C THR A 115 1.13 -8.64 13.43
N GLY A 116 -0.08 -8.50 12.87
CA GLY A 116 -1.26 -8.19 13.67
C GLY A 116 -1.71 -9.37 14.57
N PRO A 117 -2.77 -9.16 15.34
CA PRO A 117 -3.34 -10.24 16.16
C PRO A 117 -3.79 -11.40 15.27
N ALA A 118 -3.66 -12.63 15.81
CA ALA A 118 -4.05 -13.83 15.09
C ALA A 118 -5.58 -13.82 14.81
N TYR A 119 -5.95 -14.10 13.57
CA TYR A 119 -7.36 -14.22 13.17
C TYR A 119 -7.90 -15.59 13.59
N VAL A 120 -9.02 -15.58 14.33
CA VAL A 120 -9.73 -16.80 14.73
C VAL A 120 -10.80 -17.11 13.67
N VAL A 121 -10.64 -18.22 12.95
CA VAL A 121 -11.57 -18.63 11.90
C VAL A 121 -12.86 -19.17 12.54
N PRO A 122 -14.05 -18.61 12.20
CA PRO A 122 -15.32 -19.15 12.62
C PRO A 122 -15.56 -20.58 12.10
N PRO A 123 -16.18 -21.47 12.90
CA PRO A 123 -16.31 -22.89 12.55
C PRO A 123 -17.30 -23.16 11.41
N ARG A 124 -18.24 -22.24 11.15
CA ARG A 124 -19.22 -22.37 10.05
C ARG A 124 -18.79 -21.56 8.84
N PRO A 125 -18.80 -22.12 7.60
CA PRO A 125 -18.34 -21.44 6.40
C PRO A 125 -19.00 -20.07 6.16
N ALA A 126 -20.32 -19.95 6.36
CA ALA A 126 -21.03 -18.69 6.20
C ALA A 126 -20.56 -17.62 7.21
N ALA A 127 -20.32 -18.03 8.47
CA ALA A 127 -19.78 -17.13 9.49
C ALA A 127 -18.33 -16.75 9.19
N ALA A 128 -17.53 -17.67 8.64
CA ALA A 128 -16.17 -17.39 8.23
C ALA A 128 -16.12 -16.36 7.09
N LEU A 129 -17.00 -16.47 6.09
CA LEU A 129 -17.12 -15.46 5.02
C LEU A 129 -17.57 -14.10 5.56
N ALA A 130 -18.54 -14.07 6.47
CA ALA A 130 -18.98 -12.82 7.10
C ALA A 130 -17.83 -12.18 7.92
N GLY A 131 -17.08 -12.99 8.68
CA GLY A 131 -15.90 -12.54 9.42
C GLY A 131 -14.81 -11.98 8.51
N LEU A 132 -14.53 -12.64 7.38
CA LEU A 132 -13.61 -12.11 6.36
C LEU A 132 -14.13 -10.79 5.79
N GLY A 133 -15.42 -10.65 5.52
CA GLY A 133 -16.00 -9.39 5.09
C GLY A 133 -15.68 -8.25 6.06
N THR A 134 -15.77 -8.50 7.37
CA THR A 134 -15.40 -7.52 8.41
C THR A 134 -13.90 -7.19 8.36
N VAL A 135 -13.03 -8.19 8.21
CA VAL A 135 -11.58 -7.98 8.06
C VAL A 135 -11.29 -7.11 6.83
N GLU A 136 -11.88 -7.43 5.68
CA GLU A 136 -11.68 -6.69 4.43
C GLU A 136 -12.17 -5.24 4.51
N HIS A 137 -13.29 -4.97 5.20
CA HIS A 137 -13.72 -3.61 5.47
C HIS A 137 -12.70 -2.85 6.31
N SER A 138 -12.15 -3.47 7.35
CA SER A 138 -11.11 -2.87 8.18
C SER A 138 -9.83 -2.59 7.38
N VAL A 139 -9.46 -3.49 6.46
CA VAL A 139 -8.32 -3.30 5.55
C VAL A 139 -8.57 -2.13 4.60
N HIS A 140 -9.76 -2.06 3.99
CA HIS A 140 -10.15 -0.93 3.15
C HIS A 140 -9.98 0.40 3.89
N ASP A 141 -10.60 0.53 5.07
CA ASP A 141 -10.57 1.76 5.86
C ASP A 141 -9.15 2.10 6.34
N GLY A 142 -8.38 1.07 6.71
CA GLY A 142 -6.96 1.21 7.06
C GLY A 142 -6.14 1.75 5.89
N LEU A 143 -6.29 1.21 4.68
CA LEU A 143 -5.58 1.69 3.48
C LEU A 143 -5.98 3.13 3.12
N VAL A 144 -7.27 3.49 3.25
CA VAL A 144 -7.72 4.88 3.07
C VAL A 144 -7.05 5.80 4.10
N GLY A 145 -7.04 5.41 5.38
CA GLY A 145 -6.39 6.17 6.44
C GLY A 145 -4.88 6.32 6.22
N LEU A 146 -4.20 5.30 5.68
CA LEU A 146 -2.80 5.35 5.30
C LEU A 146 -2.58 6.29 4.10
N ALA A 147 -3.44 6.23 3.09
CA ALA A 147 -3.36 7.13 1.93
C ALA A 147 -3.48 8.61 2.33
N MET A 148 -4.33 8.91 3.31
CA MET A 148 -4.50 10.27 3.84
C MET A 148 -3.28 10.78 4.63
N ARG A 149 -2.45 9.88 5.16
CA ARG A 149 -1.23 10.22 5.91
C ARG A 149 0.03 10.25 5.05
N ALA A 150 0.00 9.62 3.88
CA ALA A 150 1.12 9.60 2.96
C ALA A 150 1.44 11.01 2.46
N GLN A 151 2.72 11.40 2.52
CA GLN A 151 3.20 12.70 2.04
C GLN A 151 3.50 12.67 0.54
N SER A 152 3.92 11.52 0.02
CA SER A 152 4.15 11.31 -1.40
C SER A 152 2.82 11.08 -2.14
N GLY A 153 2.48 11.95 -3.08
CA GLY A 153 1.28 11.81 -3.90
C GLY A 153 1.22 10.50 -4.72
N PRO A 154 2.33 10.02 -5.31
CA PRO A 154 2.37 8.68 -5.94
C PRO A 154 2.07 7.55 -4.95
N PHE A 155 2.60 7.62 -3.73
CA PHE A 155 2.37 6.59 -2.71
C PHE A 155 0.93 6.63 -2.19
N ALA A 156 0.37 7.83 -1.94
CA ALA A 156 -1.04 8.00 -1.61
C ALA A 156 -1.98 7.38 -2.67
N ARG A 157 -1.67 7.59 -3.97
CA ARG A 157 -2.43 6.96 -5.07
C ARG A 157 -2.33 5.45 -5.08
N LEU A 158 -1.15 4.89 -4.79
CA LEU A 158 -0.96 3.44 -4.66
C LEU A 158 -1.88 2.87 -3.58
N LEU A 159 -1.84 3.43 -2.37
CA LEU A 159 -2.69 3.00 -1.25
C LEU A 159 -4.19 3.15 -1.57
N GLY A 160 -4.59 4.26 -2.20
CA GLY A 160 -5.97 4.47 -2.66
C GLY A 160 -6.42 3.45 -3.71
N SER A 161 -5.53 3.05 -4.64
CA SER A 161 -5.81 2.01 -5.61
C SER A 161 -5.97 0.62 -4.97
N MET A 162 -5.17 0.32 -3.94
CA MET A 162 -5.32 -0.90 -3.14
C MET A 162 -6.66 -0.93 -2.40
N ALA A 163 -7.07 0.17 -1.76
CA ALA A 163 -8.37 0.28 -1.12
C ALA A 163 -9.52 0.05 -2.13
N ALA A 164 -9.43 0.62 -3.33
CA ALA A 164 -10.41 0.40 -4.38
C ALA A 164 -10.49 -1.07 -4.82
N ALA A 165 -9.35 -1.77 -4.92
CA ALA A 165 -9.30 -3.19 -5.24
C ALA A 165 -9.98 -4.05 -4.14
N VAL A 166 -9.74 -3.74 -2.85
CA VAL A 166 -10.42 -4.39 -1.73
C VAL A 166 -11.93 -4.18 -1.83
N SER A 167 -12.41 -2.97 -2.13
CA SER A 167 -13.84 -2.69 -2.35
C SER A 167 -14.46 -3.54 -3.46
N GLN A 168 -13.72 -3.78 -4.55
CA GLN A 168 -14.18 -4.65 -5.64
C GLN A 168 -14.30 -6.11 -5.18
N GLN A 169 -13.32 -6.62 -4.43
CA GLN A 169 -13.35 -7.99 -3.91
C GLN A 169 -14.46 -8.20 -2.88
N LEU A 170 -14.74 -7.20 -2.04
CA LEU A 170 -15.88 -7.24 -1.11
C LEU A 170 -17.21 -7.47 -1.83
N ARG A 171 -17.44 -6.83 -2.99
CA ARG A 171 -18.64 -7.06 -3.80
C ARG A 171 -18.73 -8.48 -4.36
N VAL A 172 -17.58 -9.09 -4.67
CA VAL A 172 -17.51 -10.48 -5.14
C VAL A 172 -17.75 -11.45 -3.98
N LEU A 173 -17.20 -11.14 -2.80
CA LEU A 173 -17.35 -11.95 -1.59
C LEU A 173 -18.79 -11.97 -1.08
N GLY A 174 -19.55 -10.88 -1.26
CA GLY A 174 -20.96 -10.75 -0.83
C GLY A 174 -21.99 -11.41 -1.76
N ARG A 175 -21.55 -11.95 -2.91
CA ARG A 175 -22.44 -12.69 -3.85
C ARG A 175 -22.45 -14.19 -3.53
#